data_6133a7a79285039c927a3218ef1dca89
#
_entry.id   6133a7a79285039c927a3218ef1dca89
#
_cell.length_a   1.000
_cell.length_b   1.000
_cell.length_c   1.000
_cell.angle_alpha   90.00
_cell.angle_beta   90.00
_cell.angle_gamma   90.00
#
_symmetry.space_group_name_H-M   'P 1'
#
loop_
_entity.id
_entity.type
_entity.pdbx_description
1 polymer ?
#
loop_
_entity_poly.entity_id
_entity_poly.type
_entity_poly.pdbx_seq_one_letter_code
_entity_poly.pdbx_strand_id
1 'polypeptide(L)'
;FDAYASGVNAFIEKGDALPIEYQITGLEPEPWQPWDGLIAYKVRHIFMGVFESKVWRARMVRDMGPKAAGRLFPGVEPGYLMILPPGSTSPGPLDEGLKELAEGASQLNYLSEMDSGSNSWVLGGAETSTGKPILAGDSHRALDTPNSYYQNQVACHAFDVVGLSFPGVPGFPHFGHNGRVSWSVTHTAADYQDLYIEQFENGKYLFKDRWLKAETYDETIKVRGGSDIHTTVTETRHGPVIAGDPAKGSGLAFKYTATEKPSTWPKILWQMLRADGSRELVDTMQEWVDPCNNLLFADTHGDMGYLCRGRIPIRSKVNGWLPVPGWTGEHEWEGYIPFEELPISINPPEGYIATANNRPVGDDYPHYIAIDFTPEFRVKRVTHGLKSLDRPTAEDMARVHAQRVSIPALAYQGVLKNVEPLDERSETAKARLLDWNGEMDAGLVQPTIYSAMRDALLKEVFDANLTRELAHDAWHPSDRGLGSFSTRLKARLVTMIGQDDCSLLPKGDTWSTVTARALSNSVASLSEKLGHDMDQWQWGKVHLARPKHNLSSAFPDLAKLLDPPAIPTSGDGDTPLQGGYSSSTLATVTSLSVARYSYDPSDWENSMWAV
;
A
#
# COMPACT_ATOMS: atom_id res chain seq x y z
N PHE A 1 12.67 -15.74 -19.83
CA PHE A 1 13.62 -15.23 -18.83
C PHE A 1 15.06 -15.31 -19.33
N ASP A 2 15.50 -16.42 -19.92
CA ASP A 2 16.85 -16.55 -20.51
C ASP A 2 17.13 -15.47 -21.56
N ALA A 3 16.18 -15.22 -22.48
CA ALA A 3 16.32 -14.19 -23.51
C ALA A 3 16.41 -12.77 -22.91
N TYR A 4 15.69 -12.51 -21.83
CA TYR A 4 15.75 -11.23 -21.12
C TYR A 4 17.12 -11.05 -20.47
N ALA A 5 17.59 -12.03 -19.70
CA ALA A 5 18.93 -12.02 -19.09
C ALA A 5 20.04 -11.88 -20.14
N SER A 6 19.92 -12.59 -21.28
CA SER A 6 20.86 -12.46 -22.40
C SER A 6 20.89 -11.04 -22.98
N GLY A 7 19.73 -10.36 -23.07
CA GLY A 7 19.67 -8.96 -23.51
C GLY A 7 20.35 -7.99 -22.55
N VAL A 8 20.13 -8.17 -21.23
CA VAL A 8 20.81 -7.38 -20.17
C VAL A 8 22.32 -7.62 -20.25
N ASN A 9 22.77 -8.86 -20.36
CA ASN A 9 24.18 -9.21 -20.41
C ASN A 9 24.86 -8.66 -21.68
N ALA A 10 24.17 -8.72 -22.83
CA ALA A 10 24.70 -8.10 -24.05
C ALA A 10 24.89 -6.59 -23.92
N PHE A 11 24.03 -5.88 -23.17
CA PHE A 11 24.24 -4.47 -22.85
C PHE A 11 25.46 -4.26 -21.94
N ILE A 12 25.61 -5.10 -20.90
CA ILE A 12 26.75 -5.04 -19.99
C ILE A 12 28.07 -5.29 -20.75
N GLU A 13 28.12 -6.34 -21.57
CA GLU A 13 29.29 -6.73 -22.35
C GLU A 13 29.70 -5.69 -23.40
N LYS A 14 28.73 -4.96 -23.95
CA LYS A 14 28.99 -3.90 -24.93
C LYS A 14 29.88 -2.79 -24.35
N GLY A 15 29.84 -2.58 -23.05
CA GLY A 15 30.74 -1.66 -22.34
C GLY A 15 30.55 -0.18 -22.66
N ASP A 16 29.41 0.19 -23.27
CA ASP A 16 29.01 1.58 -23.45
C ASP A 16 28.78 2.24 -22.07
N ALA A 17 28.54 3.55 -22.04
CA ALA A 17 28.37 4.27 -20.78
C ALA A 17 27.31 3.62 -19.86
N LEU A 18 27.77 2.99 -18.79
CA LEU A 18 26.91 2.47 -17.74
C LEU A 18 26.12 3.61 -17.07
N PRO A 19 24.95 3.33 -16.50
CA PRO A 19 24.19 4.28 -15.67
C PRO A 19 25.07 4.98 -14.64
N ILE A 20 24.72 6.23 -14.31
CA ILE A 20 25.52 7.07 -13.41
C ILE A 20 25.73 6.44 -12.03
N GLU A 21 24.82 5.60 -11.60
CA GLU A 21 24.85 4.88 -10.33
C GLU A 21 26.11 4.00 -10.21
N TYR A 22 26.51 3.34 -11.29
CA TYR A 22 27.75 2.54 -11.31
C TYR A 22 28.99 3.44 -11.20
N GLN A 23 28.96 4.62 -11.82
CA GLN A 23 30.06 5.58 -11.73
C GLN A 23 30.18 6.16 -10.31
N ILE A 24 29.06 6.51 -9.67
CA ILE A 24 29.00 7.05 -8.32
C ILE A 24 29.46 6.00 -7.30
N THR A 25 28.96 4.79 -7.41
CA THR A 25 29.26 3.71 -6.47
C THR A 25 30.61 3.05 -6.78
N GLY A 26 31.13 3.19 -8.00
CA GLY A 26 32.32 2.44 -8.48
C GLY A 26 32.09 0.93 -8.46
N LEU A 27 30.85 0.48 -8.60
CA LEU A 27 30.49 -0.91 -8.78
C LEU A 27 30.60 -1.29 -10.25
N GLU A 28 30.86 -2.56 -10.50
CA GLU A 28 30.72 -3.16 -11.83
C GLU A 28 29.48 -4.05 -11.82
N PRO A 29 28.68 -4.05 -12.91
CA PRO A 29 27.52 -4.92 -13.00
C PRO A 29 27.94 -6.38 -13.12
N GLU A 30 27.32 -7.25 -12.34
CA GLU A 30 27.48 -8.69 -12.48
C GLU A 30 26.58 -9.21 -13.63
N PRO A 31 26.96 -10.33 -14.28
CA PRO A 31 26.11 -10.96 -15.29
C PRO A 31 24.77 -11.40 -14.70
N TRP A 32 23.68 -11.00 -15.36
CA TRP A 32 22.33 -11.36 -14.95
C TRP A 32 22.01 -12.81 -15.19
N GLN A 33 21.33 -13.42 -14.23
CA GLN A 33 20.78 -14.76 -14.31
C GLN A 33 19.29 -14.70 -14.71
N PRO A 34 18.74 -15.75 -15.31
CA PRO A 34 17.33 -15.80 -15.71
C PRO A 34 16.33 -15.55 -14.56
N TRP A 35 16.71 -15.84 -13.30
CA TRP A 35 15.89 -15.67 -12.13
C TRP A 35 15.99 -14.29 -11.45
N ASP A 36 16.94 -13.43 -11.84
CA ASP A 36 17.15 -12.12 -11.17
C ASP A 36 15.92 -11.21 -11.29
N GLY A 37 15.28 -11.21 -12.46
CA GLY A 37 14.01 -10.49 -12.64
C GLY A 37 12.88 -11.00 -11.74
N LEU A 38 12.85 -12.30 -11.44
CA LEU A 38 11.87 -12.88 -10.52
C LEU A 38 12.17 -12.51 -9.06
N ILE A 39 13.45 -12.50 -8.68
CA ILE A 39 13.87 -12.07 -7.35
C ILE A 39 13.51 -10.60 -7.16
N ALA A 40 13.86 -9.72 -8.10
CA ALA A 40 13.51 -8.30 -8.06
C ALA A 40 12.00 -8.10 -7.88
N TYR A 41 11.17 -8.86 -8.61
CA TYR A 41 9.72 -8.81 -8.49
C TYR A 41 9.22 -9.26 -7.10
N LYS A 42 9.74 -10.38 -6.58
CA LYS A 42 9.34 -10.92 -5.27
C LYS A 42 9.76 -10.01 -4.11
N VAL A 43 11.01 -9.53 -4.12
CA VAL A 43 11.51 -8.60 -3.09
C VAL A 43 10.68 -7.32 -3.06
N ARG A 44 10.36 -6.78 -4.23
CA ARG A 44 9.51 -5.59 -4.33
C ARG A 44 8.12 -5.80 -3.71
N HIS A 45 7.53 -6.98 -3.85
CA HIS A 45 6.16 -7.23 -3.42
C HIS A 45 6.01 -7.79 -1.99
N ILE A 46 7.11 -8.08 -1.29
CA ILE A 46 7.05 -8.59 0.08
C ILE A 46 6.35 -7.60 1.03
N PHE A 47 6.58 -6.29 0.85
CA PHE A 47 5.96 -5.22 1.63
C PHE A 47 4.55 -4.83 1.16
N MET A 48 4.07 -5.40 0.07
CA MET A 48 2.67 -5.26 -0.36
C MET A 48 1.72 -6.21 0.38
N GLY A 49 2.24 -7.13 1.17
CA GLY A 49 1.43 -7.95 2.06
C GLY A 49 1.06 -7.19 3.35
N VAL A 50 0.38 -7.88 4.26
CA VAL A 50 -0.20 -7.27 5.46
C VAL A 50 0.52 -7.66 6.76
N PHE A 51 1.71 -8.26 6.70
CA PHE A 51 2.44 -8.70 7.89
C PHE A 51 2.76 -7.53 8.84
N GLU A 52 3.05 -6.35 8.31
CA GLU A 52 3.29 -5.13 9.08
C GLU A 52 2.13 -4.79 10.02
N SER A 53 0.90 -4.94 9.53
CA SER A 53 -0.30 -4.72 10.35
C SER A 53 -0.40 -5.67 11.55
N LYS A 54 0.09 -6.89 11.41
CA LYS A 54 0.16 -7.86 12.51
C LYS A 54 1.18 -7.47 13.56
N VAL A 55 2.31 -6.88 13.15
CA VAL A 55 3.37 -6.40 14.03
C VAL A 55 2.87 -5.26 14.93
N TRP A 56 2.31 -4.19 14.36
CA TRP A 56 1.85 -3.06 15.19
C TRP A 56 0.63 -3.43 16.04
N ARG A 57 -0.24 -4.33 15.59
CA ARG A 57 -1.34 -4.84 16.44
C ARG A 57 -0.82 -5.67 17.61
N ALA A 58 0.19 -6.52 17.38
CA ALA A 58 0.81 -7.29 18.46
C ALA A 58 1.44 -6.37 19.51
N ARG A 59 2.16 -5.31 19.08
CA ARG A 59 2.71 -4.31 19.97
C ARG A 59 1.63 -3.56 20.74
N MET A 60 0.55 -3.16 20.07
CA MET A 60 -0.59 -2.50 20.70
C MET A 60 -1.25 -3.39 21.77
N VAL A 61 -1.49 -4.68 21.46
CA VAL A 61 -2.04 -5.64 22.43
C VAL A 61 -1.11 -5.87 23.61
N ARG A 62 0.18 -6.00 23.36
CA ARG A 62 1.21 -6.11 24.40
C ARG A 62 1.21 -4.92 25.35
N ASP A 63 1.22 -3.70 24.81
CA ASP A 63 1.43 -2.47 25.58
C ASP A 63 0.18 -1.99 26.30
N MET A 64 -1.00 -2.24 25.73
CA MET A 64 -2.27 -1.69 26.22
C MET A 64 -3.26 -2.77 26.68
N GLY A 65 -3.01 -4.02 26.30
CA GLY A 65 -3.95 -5.14 26.49
C GLY A 65 -5.08 -5.16 25.44
N PRO A 66 -5.73 -6.34 25.28
CA PRO A 66 -6.69 -6.58 24.20
C PRO A 66 -7.94 -5.69 24.28
N LYS A 67 -8.40 -5.36 25.49
CA LYS A 67 -9.58 -4.53 25.69
C LYS A 67 -9.38 -3.09 25.22
N ALA A 68 -8.21 -2.48 25.51
CA ALA A 68 -7.90 -1.13 25.08
C ALA A 68 -7.64 -1.08 23.59
N ALA A 69 -6.93 -2.07 23.05
CA ALA A 69 -6.71 -2.22 21.62
C ALA A 69 -8.04 -2.34 20.83
N GLY A 70 -8.99 -3.13 21.33
CA GLY A 70 -10.32 -3.29 20.74
C GLY A 70 -11.18 -2.02 20.78
N ARG A 71 -10.94 -1.12 21.71
CA ARG A 71 -11.60 0.21 21.72
C ARG A 71 -11.09 1.12 20.59
N LEU A 72 -9.80 1.06 20.30
CA LEU A 72 -9.21 1.82 19.19
C LEU A 72 -9.73 1.34 17.84
N PHE A 73 -9.88 0.02 17.68
CA PHE A 73 -10.33 -0.60 16.43
C PHE A 73 -11.53 -1.52 16.69
N PRO A 74 -12.76 -0.97 16.79
CA PRO A 74 -13.99 -1.77 16.93
C PRO A 74 -14.19 -2.72 15.74
N GLY A 75 -14.76 -3.88 16.01
CA GLY A 75 -14.90 -4.96 15.02
C GLY A 75 -13.82 -6.03 15.14
N VAL A 76 -12.81 -5.78 15.99
CA VAL A 76 -11.93 -6.80 16.53
C VAL A 76 -12.67 -7.44 17.70
N GLU A 77 -13.23 -8.60 17.51
CA GLU A 77 -13.87 -9.31 18.63
C GLU A 77 -12.82 -9.63 19.71
N PRO A 78 -13.10 -9.30 20.99
CA PRO A 78 -12.13 -9.55 22.07
C PRO A 78 -11.66 -11.01 22.15
N GLY A 79 -12.46 -11.97 21.70
CA GLY A 79 -12.09 -13.38 21.61
C GLY A 79 -10.91 -13.67 20.67
N TYR A 80 -10.72 -12.87 19.63
CA TYR A 80 -9.59 -13.04 18.71
C TYR A 80 -8.26 -12.47 19.23
N LEU A 81 -8.33 -11.51 20.17
CA LEU A 81 -7.15 -10.93 20.81
C LEU A 81 -6.61 -11.80 21.95
N MET A 82 -7.34 -12.84 22.38
CA MET A 82 -7.03 -13.66 23.54
C MET A 82 -6.09 -14.85 23.26
N ILE A 83 -5.46 -14.92 22.09
CA ILE A 83 -4.44 -15.95 21.79
C ILE A 83 -3.17 -15.73 22.61
N LEU A 84 -2.91 -14.49 23.01
CA LEU A 84 -1.99 -14.22 24.12
C LEU A 84 -2.84 -14.19 25.39
N PRO A 85 -2.84 -15.23 26.25
CA PRO A 85 -3.65 -15.26 27.45
C PRO A 85 -3.43 -14.00 28.28
N PRO A 86 -4.50 -13.37 28.83
CA PRO A 86 -4.34 -12.27 29.78
C PRO A 86 -3.40 -12.70 30.90
N GLY A 87 -2.29 -11.98 31.10
CA GLY A 87 -1.29 -12.33 32.10
C GLY A 87 -0.23 -13.33 31.65
N SER A 88 -0.25 -13.86 30.42
CA SER A 88 0.96 -14.34 29.83
C SER A 88 1.78 -13.09 29.49
N THR A 89 2.65 -12.70 30.40
CA THR A 89 3.84 -11.96 30.05
C THR A 89 4.51 -12.84 29.03
N SER A 90 4.34 -12.51 27.73
CA SER A 90 5.11 -13.16 26.70
C SER A 90 6.57 -12.96 27.11
N PRO A 91 7.32 -14.01 27.34
CA PRO A 91 8.69 -13.82 27.75
C PRO A 91 9.43 -13.08 26.66
N GLY A 92 10.42 -12.29 27.03
CA GLY A 92 11.27 -11.42 26.23
C GLY A 92 11.60 -11.77 24.77
N PRO A 93 11.58 -13.03 24.33
CA PRO A 93 11.85 -13.40 22.94
C PRO A 93 10.85 -12.87 21.89
N LEU A 94 9.55 -12.77 22.22
CA LEU A 94 8.58 -12.19 21.28
C LEU A 94 8.78 -10.67 21.18
N ASP A 95 9.07 -10.01 22.30
CA ASP A 95 9.32 -8.57 22.34
C ASP A 95 10.58 -8.19 21.56
N GLU A 96 11.66 -8.96 21.71
CA GLU A 96 12.89 -8.77 20.93
C GLU A 96 12.61 -9.04 19.44
N GLY A 97 11.93 -10.13 19.09
CA GLY A 97 11.59 -10.44 17.70
C GLY A 97 10.68 -9.41 17.04
N LEU A 98 9.68 -8.89 17.73
CA LEU A 98 8.82 -7.80 17.19
C LEU A 98 9.61 -6.50 17.01
N LYS A 99 10.55 -6.21 17.90
CA LYS A 99 11.44 -5.06 17.79
C LYS A 99 12.41 -5.23 16.63
N GLU A 100 13.09 -6.38 16.52
CA GLU A 100 13.99 -6.71 15.42
C GLU A 100 13.28 -6.66 14.07
N LEU A 101 12.05 -7.18 13.99
CA LEU A 101 11.25 -7.13 12.76
C LEU A 101 10.89 -5.69 12.38
N ALA A 102 10.51 -4.86 13.35
CA ALA A 102 10.24 -3.45 13.12
C ALA A 102 11.51 -2.68 12.70
N GLU A 103 12.64 -2.96 13.32
CA GLU A 103 13.94 -2.38 12.95
C GLU A 103 14.38 -2.84 11.57
N GLY A 104 14.26 -4.13 11.25
CA GLY A 104 14.52 -4.68 9.92
C GLY A 104 13.63 -4.06 8.84
N ALA A 105 12.34 -3.93 9.12
CA ALA A 105 11.41 -3.26 8.21
C ALA A 105 11.81 -1.78 7.99
N SER A 106 12.31 -1.09 9.02
CA SER A 106 12.77 0.29 8.88
C SER A 106 14.03 0.43 8.03
N GLN A 107 14.95 -0.53 8.10
CA GLN A 107 16.14 -0.58 7.24
C GLN A 107 15.79 -0.83 5.77
N LEU A 108 14.73 -1.59 5.53
CA LEU A 108 14.19 -1.84 4.19
C LEU A 108 13.12 -0.82 3.79
N ASN A 109 13.03 0.31 4.47
CA ASN A 109 11.99 1.32 4.27
C ASN A 109 11.97 1.91 2.84
N TYR A 110 13.10 1.86 2.13
CA TYR A 110 13.16 2.19 0.70
C TYR A 110 12.36 1.22 -0.20
N LEU A 111 12.01 0.04 0.30
CA LEU A 111 11.10 -0.91 -0.34
C LEU A 111 9.66 -0.76 0.18
N SER A 112 9.49 -0.12 1.34
CA SER A 112 8.20 0.13 1.96
C SER A 112 7.51 1.29 1.24
N GLU A 113 6.35 1.04 0.73
CA GLU A 113 5.53 2.03 0.04
C GLU A 113 4.47 2.58 1.00
N MET A 114 4.90 3.41 1.96
CA MET A 114 3.98 4.10 2.86
C MET A 114 2.95 4.90 2.07
N ASP A 115 1.69 4.80 2.47
CA ASP A 115 0.55 5.43 1.78
C ASP A 115 0.41 5.01 0.30
N SER A 116 1.04 3.90 -0.11
CA SER A 116 0.86 3.35 -1.45
C SER A 116 -0.60 2.92 -1.67
N GLY A 117 -1.03 2.99 -2.90
CA GLY A 117 -2.37 2.63 -3.27
C GLY A 117 -2.51 2.57 -4.79
N SER A 118 -3.72 2.55 -5.24
CA SER A 118 -4.01 2.61 -6.67
C SER A 118 -5.49 2.95 -6.84
N ASN A 119 -5.86 3.52 -7.99
CA ASN A 119 -7.23 3.53 -8.45
C ASN A 119 -7.31 2.77 -9.77
N SER A 120 -8.40 2.10 -10.03
CA SER A 120 -8.72 1.58 -11.35
C SER A 120 -10.23 1.46 -11.52
N TRP A 121 -10.69 1.65 -12.74
CA TRP A 121 -12.09 1.50 -13.09
C TRP A 121 -12.23 1.06 -14.54
N VAL A 122 -13.35 0.40 -14.83
CA VAL A 122 -13.72 0.02 -16.18
C VAL A 122 -15.19 0.35 -16.40
N LEU A 123 -15.50 0.94 -17.57
CA LEU A 123 -16.84 1.23 -18.04
C LEU A 123 -17.21 0.25 -19.15
N GLY A 124 -18.43 -0.27 -19.14
CA GLY A 124 -18.97 -1.10 -20.22
C GLY A 124 -19.33 -0.26 -21.45
N GLY A 125 -19.36 -0.89 -22.61
CA GLY A 125 -19.59 -0.20 -23.88
C GLY A 125 -20.92 0.57 -23.95
N ALA A 126 -21.96 0.18 -23.21
CA ALA A 126 -23.21 0.92 -23.15
C ALA A 126 -23.05 2.32 -22.52
N GLU A 127 -22.07 2.48 -21.64
CA GLU A 127 -21.78 3.71 -20.89
C GLU A 127 -20.78 4.63 -21.63
N THR A 128 -20.19 4.20 -22.76
CA THR A 128 -19.15 4.94 -23.48
C THR A 128 -19.64 5.52 -24.82
N SER A 129 -18.92 6.50 -25.34
CA SER A 129 -19.23 7.12 -26.64
C SER A 129 -18.97 6.17 -27.82
N THR A 130 -18.01 5.28 -27.70
CA THR A 130 -17.57 4.37 -28.76
C THR A 130 -18.36 3.07 -28.83
N GLY A 131 -19.16 2.76 -27.79
CA GLY A 131 -19.83 1.47 -27.67
C GLY A 131 -18.90 0.30 -27.29
N LYS A 132 -17.63 0.58 -26.97
CA LYS A 132 -16.66 -0.39 -26.45
C LYS A 132 -16.25 0.01 -25.04
N PRO A 133 -15.84 -0.96 -24.19
CA PRO A 133 -15.43 -0.63 -22.82
C PRO A 133 -14.20 0.29 -22.80
N ILE A 134 -14.05 1.05 -21.72
CA ILE A 134 -12.87 1.87 -21.42
C ILE A 134 -12.32 1.43 -20.06
N LEU A 135 -11.03 1.10 -20.01
CA LEU A 135 -10.31 0.77 -18.77
C LEU A 135 -9.35 1.89 -18.42
N ALA A 136 -9.40 2.40 -17.19
CA ALA A 136 -8.48 3.45 -16.74
C ALA A 136 -8.04 3.21 -15.29
N GLY A 137 -6.95 3.87 -14.90
CA GLY A 137 -6.46 3.81 -13.54
C GLY A 137 -5.12 4.51 -13.34
N ASP A 138 -4.66 4.46 -12.09
CA ASP A 138 -3.36 4.98 -11.69
C ASP A 138 -2.78 4.20 -10.52
N SER A 139 -1.45 4.13 -10.47
CA SER A 139 -0.69 3.49 -9.38
C SER A 139 -0.04 4.55 -8.50
N HIS A 140 -0.24 4.44 -7.20
CA HIS A 140 0.32 5.36 -6.20
C HIS A 140 1.52 4.72 -5.51
N ARG A 141 2.68 5.35 -5.62
CA ARG A 141 3.96 4.84 -5.12
C ARG A 141 4.78 5.95 -4.47
N ALA A 142 5.85 5.55 -3.78
CA ALA A 142 6.91 6.47 -3.38
C ALA A 142 7.48 7.23 -4.59
N LEU A 143 8.04 8.40 -4.32
CA LEU A 143 8.57 9.30 -5.34
C LEU A 143 10.04 9.00 -5.61
N ASP A 144 10.30 7.86 -6.22
CA ASP A 144 11.65 7.45 -6.59
C ASP A 144 12.09 8.07 -7.93
N THR A 145 13.37 8.29 -8.08
CA THR A 145 14.02 8.64 -9.33
C THR A 145 15.21 7.69 -9.53
N PRO A 146 15.26 6.92 -10.64
CA PRO A 146 14.22 6.73 -11.66
C PRO A 146 12.91 6.17 -11.13
N ASN A 147 11.80 6.38 -11.87
CA ASN A 147 10.47 5.92 -11.47
C ASN A 147 10.40 4.38 -11.39
N SER A 148 9.49 3.88 -10.56
CA SER A 148 9.18 2.45 -10.38
C SER A 148 8.70 1.76 -11.65
N TYR A 149 8.16 2.50 -12.60
CA TYR A 149 7.66 2.01 -13.89
C TYR A 149 8.31 2.75 -15.03
N TYR A 150 8.44 2.07 -16.17
CA TYR A 150 8.76 2.69 -17.44
C TYR A 150 7.82 2.17 -18.53
N GLN A 151 7.41 3.08 -19.41
CA GLN A 151 6.58 2.75 -20.57
C GLN A 151 7.44 2.12 -21.64
N ASN A 152 6.96 1.02 -22.22
CA ASN A 152 7.61 0.37 -23.34
C ASN A 152 6.63 -0.40 -24.20
N GLN A 153 7.07 -0.75 -25.41
CA GLN A 153 6.39 -1.66 -26.33
C GLN A 153 7.34 -2.80 -26.69
N VAL A 154 6.81 -3.99 -26.70
CA VAL A 154 7.52 -5.17 -27.19
C VAL A 154 6.67 -5.85 -28.25
N ALA A 155 7.16 -5.83 -29.48
CA ALA A 155 6.44 -6.37 -30.63
C ALA A 155 7.26 -7.44 -31.35
N CYS A 156 6.61 -8.54 -31.73
CA CYS A 156 7.13 -9.58 -32.59
C CYS A 156 5.98 -10.24 -33.36
N HIS A 157 6.29 -11.25 -34.19
CA HIS A 157 5.24 -11.97 -34.95
C HIS A 157 4.24 -12.73 -34.05
N ALA A 158 4.55 -12.97 -32.77
CA ALA A 158 3.70 -13.73 -31.85
C ALA A 158 2.82 -12.83 -30.97
N PHE A 159 3.22 -11.59 -30.72
CA PHE A 159 2.49 -10.60 -29.91
C PHE A 159 2.98 -9.19 -30.18
N ASP A 160 2.15 -8.21 -29.88
CA ASP A 160 2.47 -6.79 -29.82
C ASP A 160 1.83 -6.22 -28.54
N VAL A 161 2.65 -5.80 -27.58
CA VAL A 161 2.20 -5.37 -26.27
C VAL A 161 2.80 -4.02 -25.91
N VAL A 162 1.93 -3.11 -25.51
CA VAL A 162 2.28 -1.80 -24.93
C VAL A 162 1.88 -1.78 -23.48
N GLY A 163 2.72 -1.24 -22.62
CA GLY A 163 2.41 -1.16 -21.20
C GLY A 163 3.48 -0.51 -20.35
N LEU A 164 3.33 -0.73 -19.06
CA LEU A 164 4.24 -0.25 -18.03
C LEU A 164 4.89 -1.45 -17.34
N SER A 165 6.21 -1.52 -17.44
CA SER A 165 7.03 -2.59 -16.85
C SER A 165 7.78 -2.07 -15.62
N PHE A 166 8.13 -2.98 -14.73
CA PHE A 166 9.13 -2.73 -13.70
C PHE A 166 10.54 -2.89 -14.29
N PRO A 167 11.49 -1.99 -13.98
CA PRO A 167 12.89 -2.22 -14.32
C PRO A 167 13.36 -3.59 -13.79
N GLY A 168 13.99 -4.36 -14.67
CA GLY A 168 14.52 -5.69 -14.35
C GLY A 168 13.50 -6.84 -14.42
N VAL A 169 12.22 -6.58 -14.68
CA VAL A 169 11.18 -7.62 -14.74
C VAL A 169 10.65 -7.75 -16.18
N PRO A 170 10.76 -8.91 -16.82
CA PRO A 170 10.20 -9.11 -18.15
C PRO A 170 8.68 -9.15 -18.15
N GLY A 171 8.06 -8.67 -19.23
CA GLY A 171 6.62 -8.66 -19.43
C GLY A 171 5.90 -7.48 -18.78
N PHE A 172 4.57 -7.58 -18.73
CA PHE A 172 3.69 -6.49 -18.28
C PHE A 172 2.71 -7.02 -17.22
N PRO A 173 3.19 -7.39 -16.03
CA PRO A 173 2.34 -8.10 -15.05
C PRO A 173 1.19 -7.25 -14.49
N HIS A 174 1.29 -5.91 -14.56
CA HIS A 174 0.34 -5.00 -13.93
C HIS A 174 -0.51 -4.21 -14.92
N PHE A 175 0.08 -3.58 -15.93
CA PHE A 175 -0.62 -2.64 -16.81
C PHE A 175 -0.18 -2.84 -18.26
N GLY A 176 -1.14 -2.95 -19.15
CA GLY A 176 -0.86 -3.07 -20.56
C GLY A 176 -2.06 -3.45 -21.40
N HIS A 177 -1.83 -3.52 -22.70
CA HIS A 177 -2.71 -4.14 -23.67
C HIS A 177 -1.90 -4.82 -24.77
N ASN A 178 -2.47 -5.86 -25.37
CA ASN A 178 -1.86 -6.61 -26.44
C ASN A 178 -2.59 -6.43 -27.80
N GLY A 179 -3.34 -5.32 -27.95
CA GLY A 179 -4.16 -5.06 -29.12
C GLY A 179 -5.49 -5.83 -29.16
N ARG A 180 -5.76 -6.71 -28.18
CA ARG A 180 -6.99 -7.48 -28.03
C ARG A 180 -7.66 -7.22 -26.69
N VAL A 181 -6.92 -7.30 -25.62
CA VAL A 181 -7.35 -7.08 -24.25
C VAL A 181 -6.39 -6.16 -23.54
N SER A 182 -6.92 -5.26 -22.73
CA SER A 182 -6.20 -4.42 -21.78
C SER A 182 -6.41 -4.94 -20.36
N TRP A 183 -5.40 -4.73 -19.51
CA TRP A 183 -5.45 -5.10 -18.10
C TRP A 183 -4.82 -4.03 -17.22
N SER A 184 -5.30 -4.00 -15.99
CA SER A 184 -4.91 -3.07 -14.95
C SER A 184 -5.03 -3.73 -13.60
N VAL A 185 -4.21 -3.33 -12.63
CA VAL A 185 -4.33 -3.85 -11.28
C VAL A 185 -4.37 -2.75 -10.23
N THR A 186 -5.09 -3.02 -9.14
CA THR A 186 -4.88 -2.34 -7.86
C THR A 186 -4.54 -3.37 -6.78
N HIS A 187 -3.94 -2.93 -5.69
CA HIS A 187 -3.67 -3.79 -4.55
C HIS A 187 -4.97 -4.19 -3.85
N THR A 188 -5.17 -5.49 -3.59
CA THR A 188 -6.38 -6.01 -2.91
C THR A 188 -6.32 -5.86 -1.41
N ALA A 189 -5.13 -5.65 -0.81
CA ALA A 189 -4.86 -5.84 0.61
C ALA A 189 -5.21 -7.26 1.11
N ALA A 190 -5.31 -8.25 0.21
CA ALA A 190 -5.53 -9.63 0.61
C ALA A 190 -4.45 -10.12 1.57
N ASP A 191 -4.85 -10.91 2.53
CA ASP A 191 -3.97 -11.42 3.58
C ASP A 191 -3.40 -12.79 3.17
N TYR A 192 -2.20 -12.77 2.61
CA TYR A 192 -1.47 -13.94 2.12
C TYR A 192 -0.09 -14.12 2.77
N GLN A 193 0.10 -13.48 3.93
CA GLN A 193 1.32 -13.53 4.74
C GLN A 193 0.96 -13.72 6.22
N ASP A 194 1.56 -14.70 6.88
CA ASP A 194 1.35 -14.94 8.31
C ASP A 194 2.68 -14.97 9.08
N LEU A 195 2.60 -14.58 10.34
CA LEU A 195 3.70 -14.67 11.29
C LEU A 195 3.40 -15.75 12.32
N TYR A 196 4.32 -16.71 12.45
CA TYR A 196 4.22 -17.80 13.42
C TYR A 196 5.28 -17.64 14.49
N ILE A 197 4.85 -17.68 15.76
CA ILE A 197 5.75 -17.73 16.90
C ILE A 197 6.18 -19.18 17.05
N GLU A 198 7.48 -19.44 16.96
CA GLU A 198 8.03 -20.77 17.09
C GLU A 198 8.79 -20.94 18.40
N GLN A 199 8.73 -22.14 18.97
CA GLN A 199 9.53 -22.56 20.12
C GLN A 199 10.64 -23.49 19.65
N PHE A 200 11.88 -23.24 20.12
CA PHE A 200 13.05 -24.01 19.71
C PHE A 200 13.75 -24.65 20.90
N GLU A 201 14.29 -25.85 20.67
CA GLU A 201 15.17 -26.54 21.59
C GLU A 201 16.13 -27.46 20.81
N ASN A 202 17.43 -27.28 21.00
CA ASN A 202 18.48 -28.12 20.40
C ASN A 202 18.37 -28.27 18.87
N GLY A 203 18.12 -27.15 18.15
CA GLY A 203 17.99 -27.12 16.68
C GLY A 203 16.70 -27.75 16.15
N LYS A 204 15.72 -27.96 17.02
CA LYS A 204 14.38 -28.45 16.69
C LYS A 204 13.33 -27.42 17.09
N TYR A 205 12.20 -27.41 16.40
CA TYR A 205 11.04 -26.59 16.76
C TYR A 205 9.86 -27.49 17.20
N LEU A 206 9.04 -26.97 18.10
CA LEU A 206 7.88 -27.69 18.64
C LEU A 206 6.69 -27.62 17.68
N PHE A 207 6.06 -28.76 17.40
CA PHE A 207 4.81 -28.85 16.66
C PHE A 207 3.96 -30.02 17.14
N LYS A 208 2.75 -29.76 17.64
CA LYS A 208 1.82 -30.78 18.16
C LYS A 208 2.50 -31.78 19.09
N ASP A 209 3.12 -31.27 20.13
CA ASP A 209 3.86 -32.04 21.15
C ASP A 209 5.05 -32.86 20.61
N ARG A 210 5.55 -32.54 19.42
CA ARG A 210 6.72 -33.16 18.82
C ARG A 210 7.80 -32.14 18.48
N TRP A 211 9.03 -32.47 18.80
CA TRP A 211 10.22 -31.72 18.39
C TRP A 211 10.65 -32.14 16.98
N LEU A 212 10.40 -31.29 16.00
CA LEU A 212 10.79 -31.49 14.60
C LEU A 212 12.11 -30.79 14.32
N LYS A 213 12.95 -31.39 13.47
CA LYS A 213 14.20 -30.78 13.05
C LYS A 213 13.91 -29.54 12.19
N ALA A 214 14.53 -28.41 12.52
CA ALA A 214 14.54 -27.24 11.64
C ALA A 214 15.56 -27.45 10.52
N GLU A 215 15.27 -26.94 9.35
CA GLU A 215 16.25 -26.86 8.25
C GLU A 215 17.11 -25.63 8.46
N THR A 216 18.41 -25.76 8.19
CA THR A 216 19.35 -24.64 8.32
C THR A 216 20.28 -24.61 7.12
N TYR A 217 20.56 -23.40 6.65
CA TYR A 217 21.56 -23.17 5.61
C TYR A 217 22.29 -21.86 5.88
N ASP A 218 23.59 -21.83 5.53
CA ASP A 218 24.44 -20.68 5.76
C ASP A 218 24.44 -19.77 4.52
N GLU A 219 24.28 -18.49 4.76
CA GLU A 219 24.35 -17.44 3.76
C GLU A 219 25.53 -16.51 4.04
N THR A 220 26.15 -16.03 2.99
CA THR A 220 27.26 -15.07 3.08
C THR A 220 26.90 -13.79 2.33
N ILE A 221 26.81 -12.70 3.07
CA ILE A 221 26.61 -11.35 2.51
C ILE A 221 27.97 -10.69 2.36
N LYS A 222 28.39 -10.46 1.13
CA LYS A 222 29.62 -9.75 0.83
C LYS A 222 29.47 -8.26 1.09
N VAL A 223 30.37 -7.69 1.89
CA VAL A 223 30.36 -6.27 2.24
C VAL A 223 31.57 -5.59 1.60
N ARG A 224 31.30 -4.66 0.67
CA ARG A 224 32.34 -3.91 0.01
C ARG A 224 33.15 -3.09 1.01
N GLY A 225 34.48 -3.28 1.02
CA GLY A 225 35.38 -2.58 1.96
C GLY A 225 35.26 -3.02 3.42
N GLY A 226 34.49 -4.04 3.71
CA GLY A 226 34.30 -4.63 5.02
C GLY A 226 34.56 -6.15 5.03
N SER A 227 34.34 -6.80 6.18
CA SER A 227 34.33 -8.25 6.30
C SER A 227 32.98 -8.80 5.85
N ASP A 228 32.99 -9.97 5.21
CA ASP A 228 31.75 -10.68 4.87
C ASP A 228 30.94 -10.97 6.13
N ILE A 229 29.62 -10.87 6.00
CA ILE A 229 28.66 -11.22 7.06
C ILE A 229 28.18 -12.64 6.78
N HIS A 230 28.36 -13.53 7.73
CA HIS A 230 27.84 -14.88 7.69
C HIS A 230 26.62 -14.98 8.57
N THR A 231 25.53 -15.52 8.04
CA THR A 231 24.29 -15.73 8.77
C THR A 231 23.75 -17.12 8.48
N THR A 232 23.15 -17.74 9.49
CA THR A 232 22.45 -19.03 9.33
C THR A 232 20.96 -18.77 9.27
N VAL A 233 20.34 -19.11 8.16
CA VAL A 233 18.89 -19.08 8.01
C VAL A 233 18.33 -20.36 8.61
N THR A 234 17.36 -20.23 9.50
CA THR A 234 16.61 -21.34 10.08
C THR A 234 15.21 -21.37 9.48
N GLU A 235 14.79 -22.51 8.96
CA GLU A 235 13.49 -22.68 8.34
C GLU A 235 12.66 -23.75 9.07
N THR A 236 11.40 -23.41 9.37
CA THR A 236 10.39 -24.31 9.92
C THR A 236 9.35 -24.66 8.86
N ARG A 237 8.35 -25.45 9.19
CA ARG A 237 7.19 -25.70 8.31
C ARG A 237 6.39 -24.44 7.98
N HIS A 238 6.60 -23.37 8.74
CA HIS A 238 5.94 -22.07 8.54
C HIS A 238 6.83 -21.06 7.80
N GLY A 239 7.97 -21.53 7.25
CA GLY A 239 8.89 -20.71 6.49
C GLY A 239 10.12 -20.26 7.29
N PRO A 240 10.90 -19.32 6.73
CA PRO A 240 12.11 -18.84 7.37
C PRO A 240 11.81 -18.05 8.65
N VAL A 241 12.68 -18.22 9.65
CA VAL A 241 12.68 -17.39 10.86
C VAL A 241 13.30 -16.03 10.50
N ILE A 242 12.52 -14.99 10.55
CA ILE A 242 12.90 -13.64 10.14
C ILE A 242 13.22 -12.71 11.31
N ALA A 243 12.91 -13.11 12.55
CA ALA A 243 13.22 -12.36 13.76
C ALA A 243 13.30 -13.30 14.97
N GLY A 244 13.96 -12.86 16.04
CA GLY A 244 14.26 -13.68 17.22
C GLY A 244 15.48 -14.57 17.01
N ASP A 245 15.74 -15.43 17.98
CA ASP A 245 16.94 -16.27 17.99
C ASP A 245 16.57 -17.73 18.34
N PRO A 246 16.56 -18.64 17.36
CA PRO A 246 16.31 -20.06 17.60
C PRO A 246 17.23 -20.67 18.68
N ALA A 247 18.47 -20.19 18.82
CA ALA A 247 19.37 -20.66 19.85
C ALA A 247 18.98 -20.23 21.28
N LYS A 248 18.21 -19.13 21.39
CA LYS A 248 17.62 -18.65 22.65
C LYS A 248 16.22 -19.22 22.93
N GLY A 249 15.73 -20.10 22.07
CA GLY A 249 14.49 -20.86 22.28
C GLY A 249 13.23 -20.34 21.58
N SER A 250 13.31 -19.25 20.81
CA SER A 250 12.14 -18.76 20.06
C SER A 250 12.50 -17.96 18.82
N GLY A 251 11.53 -17.84 17.89
CA GLY A 251 11.65 -17.01 16.71
C GLY A 251 10.29 -16.73 16.07
N LEU A 252 10.26 -15.80 15.13
CA LEU A 252 9.11 -15.50 14.29
C LEU A 252 9.37 -16.06 12.89
N ALA A 253 8.62 -17.08 12.50
CA ALA A 253 8.64 -17.63 11.15
C ALA A 253 7.65 -16.87 10.26
N PHE A 254 8.02 -16.68 9.01
CA PHE A 254 7.24 -15.92 8.02
C PHE A 254 6.71 -16.85 6.93
N LYS A 255 5.42 -17.08 6.94
CA LYS A 255 4.73 -17.85 5.92
C LYS A 255 4.13 -16.92 4.86
N TYR A 256 4.54 -17.13 3.62
CA TYR A 256 4.18 -16.27 2.50
C TYR A 256 3.91 -17.11 1.24
N THR A 257 2.80 -16.86 0.56
CA THR A 257 2.41 -17.62 -0.64
C THR A 257 3.45 -17.56 -1.76
N ALA A 258 4.18 -16.44 -1.86
CA ALA A 258 5.24 -16.27 -2.86
C ALA A 258 6.46 -17.18 -2.66
N THR A 259 6.71 -17.64 -1.43
CA THR A 259 7.84 -18.54 -1.10
C THR A 259 7.43 -20.00 -1.06
N GLU A 260 6.12 -20.30 -1.09
CA GLU A 260 5.65 -21.68 -1.16
C GLU A 260 5.90 -22.30 -2.55
N LYS A 261 6.21 -23.58 -2.55
CA LYS A 261 6.50 -24.35 -3.78
C LYS A 261 5.30 -25.24 -4.15
N PRO A 262 5.00 -25.39 -5.43
CA PRO A 262 5.60 -24.73 -6.59
C PRO A 262 4.98 -23.36 -6.86
N SER A 263 5.80 -22.39 -7.31
CA SER A 263 5.34 -21.08 -7.79
C SER A 263 5.45 -21.04 -9.31
N THR A 264 4.33 -21.17 -10.01
CA THR A 264 4.29 -21.36 -11.48
C THR A 264 3.91 -20.09 -12.24
N TRP A 265 3.54 -19.03 -11.55
CA TRP A 265 3.05 -17.80 -12.15
C TRP A 265 3.91 -17.17 -13.25
N PRO A 266 5.26 -17.32 -13.30
CA PRO A 266 6.05 -16.74 -14.38
C PRO A 266 5.64 -17.24 -15.78
N LYS A 267 5.03 -18.42 -15.87
CA LYS A 267 4.50 -18.96 -17.14
C LYS A 267 3.34 -18.14 -17.68
N ILE A 268 2.57 -17.50 -16.79
CA ILE A 268 1.39 -16.73 -17.13
C ILE A 268 1.76 -15.49 -17.95
N LEU A 269 2.92 -14.89 -17.70
CA LEU A 269 3.35 -13.69 -18.43
C LEU A 269 3.34 -13.89 -19.93
N TRP A 270 3.80 -15.07 -20.39
CA TRP A 270 3.76 -15.41 -21.82
C TRP A 270 2.34 -15.56 -22.36
N GLN A 271 1.43 -16.12 -21.56
CA GLN A 271 0.03 -16.31 -21.94
C GLN A 271 -0.71 -14.97 -21.98
N MET A 272 -0.48 -14.09 -20.98
CA MET A 272 -1.05 -12.73 -20.95
C MET A 272 -0.74 -11.94 -22.21
N LEU A 273 0.51 -11.99 -22.71
CA LEU A 273 0.94 -11.26 -23.90
C LEU A 273 0.15 -11.67 -25.16
N ARG A 274 -0.53 -12.83 -25.13
CA ARG A 274 -1.15 -13.46 -26.29
C ARG A 274 -2.64 -13.70 -26.16
N ALA A 275 -3.23 -13.39 -25.00
CA ALA A 275 -4.65 -13.58 -24.74
C ALA A 275 -5.50 -12.85 -25.80
N ASP A 276 -6.46 -13.55 -26.40
CA ASP A 276 -7.34 -13.00 -27.45
C ASP A 276 -8.48 -12.15 -26.89
N GLY A 277 -8.75 -12.24 -25.59
CA GLY A 277 -9.78 -11.46 -24.91
C GLY A 277 -9.81 -11.66 -23.40
N SER A 278 -10.79 -11.03 -22.77
CA SER A 278 -10.97 -10.98 -21.32
C SER A 278 -11.10 -12.37 -20.69
N ARG A 279 -11.81 -13.28 -21.32
CA ARG A 279 -12.07 -14.63 -20.79
C ARG A 279 -10.79 -15.47 -20.78
N GLU A 280 -10.05 -15.46 -21.88
CA GLU A 280 -8.75 -16.14 -21.94
C GLU A 280 -7.75 -15.54 -20.94
N LEU A 281 -7.74 -14.21 -20.79
CA LEU A 281 -6.92 -13.54 -19.77
C LEU A 281 -7.28 -14.05 -18.36
N VAL A 282 -8.56 -14.13 -18.02
CA VAL A 282 -9.04 -14.66 -16.73
C VAL A 282 -8.60 -16.11 -16.54
N ASP A 283 -8.78 -16.96 -17.54
CA ASP A 283 -8.40 -18.38 -17.46
C ASP A 283 -6.91 -18.56 -17.20
N THR A 284 -6.05 -17.70 -17.77
CA THR A 284 -4.61 -17.74 -17.49
C THR A 284 -4.27 -17.43 -16.04
N MET A 285 -5.12 -16.69 -15.31
CA MET A 285 -4.85 -16.29 -13.91
C MET A 285 -4.99 -17.44 -12.90
N GLN A 286 -5.46 -18.62 -13.29
CA GLN A 286 -5.56 -19.78 -12.39
C GLN A 286 -4.20 -20.16 -11.76
N GLU A 287 -3.11 -19.93 -12.48
CA GLU A 287 -1.76 -20.19 -11.97
C GLU A 287 -1.10 -18.98 -11.31
N TRP A 288 -1.77 -17.82 -11.23
CA TRP A 288 -1.21 -16.63 -10.58
C TRP A 288 -1.13 -16.82 -9.06
N VAL A 289 0.05 -16.60 -8.49
CA VAL A 289 0.31 -16.79 -7.06
C VAL A 289 0.30 -15.48 -6.31
N ASP A 290 1.23 -14.58 -6.64
CA ASP A 290 1.49 -13.33 -5.95
C ASP A 290 1.96 -12.21 -6.90
N PRO A 291 1.75 -10.94 -6.53
CA PRO A 291 0.90 -10.46 -5.44
C PRO A 291 -0.60 -10.66 -5.72
N CYS A 292 -1.41 -10.70 -4.65
CA CYS A 292 -2.86 -10.66 -4.83
C CYS A 292 -3.31 -9.26 -5.25
N ASN A 293 -4.05 -9.19 -6.36
CA ASN A 293 -4.49 -7.92 -6.94
C ASN A 293 -5.96 -7.95 -7.32
N ASN A 294 -6.57 -6.77 -7.30
CA ASN A 294 -7.78 -6.50 -8.06
C ASN A 294 -7.36 -6.33 -9.53
N LEU A 295 -7.59 -7.33 -10.36
CA LEU A 295 -7.34 -7.27 -11.80
C LEU A 295 -8.61 -6.78 -12.48
N LEU A 296 -8.53 -5.66 -13.21
CA LEU A 296 -9.56 -5.17 -14.11
C LEU A 296 -9.12 -5.38 -15.55
N PHE A 297 -10.08 -5.61 -16.43
CA PHE A 297 -9.81 -5.88 -17.84
C PHE A 297 -10.93 -5.38 -18.75
N ALA A 298 -10.57 -5.11 -20.00
CA ALA A 298 -11.49 -4.74 -21.07
C ALA A 298 -10.94 -5.18 -22.42
N ASP A 299 -11.81 -5.59 -23.35
CA ASP A 299 -11.37 -6.13 -24.63
C ASP A 299 -12.11 -5.56 -25.86
N THR A 300 -11.58 -5.89 -27.02
CA THR A 300 -12.13 -5.50 -28.33
C THR A 300 -13.45 -6.21 -28.65
N HIS A 301 -13.78 -7.32 -27.98
CA HIS A 301 -15.05 -8.02 -28.15
C HIS A 301 -16.20 -7.30 -27.42
N GLY A 302 -15.87 -6.48 -26.42
CA GLY A 302 -16.84 -5.70 -25.64
C GLY A 302 -17.01 -6.24 -24.23
N ASP A 303 -16.30 -7.29 -23.85
CA ASP A 303 -16.28 -7.79 -22.47
C ASP A 303 -15.41 -6.89 -21.58
N MET A 304 -15.86 -6.68 -20.34
CA MET A 304 -15.11 -6.01 -19.29
C MET A 304 -15.34 -6.70 -17.96
N GLY A 305 -14.40 -6.55 -17.02
CA GLY A 305 -14.62 -7.19 -15.73
C GLY A 305 -13.54 -6.99 -14.70
N TYR A 306 -13.66 -7.81 -13.67
CA TYR A 306 -12.84 -7.83 -12.46
C TYR A 306 -12.57 -9.25 -12.02
N LEU A 307 -11.37 -9.49 -11.50
CA LEU A 307 -10.96 -10.71 -10.79
C LEU A 307 -10.06 -10.34 -9.62
N CYS A 308 -10.37 -10.87 -8.43
CA CYS A 308 -9.42 -10.89 -7.32
C CYS A 308 -8.38 -12.00 -7.58
N ARG A 309 -7.31 -11.69 -8.32
CA ARG A 309 -6.28 -12.68 -8.69
C ARG A 309 -5.28 -12.92 -7.57
N GLY A 310 -4.85 -14.14 -7.39
CA GLY A 310 -3.80 -14.54 -6.45
C GLY A 310 -4.21 -15.71 -5.56
N ARG A 311 -3.22 -16.31 -4.90
CA ARG A 311 -3.47 -17.37 -3.92
C ARG A 311 -3.75 -16.77 -2.55
N ILE A 312 -4.97 -16.95 -2.05
CA ILE A 312 -5.41 -16.51 -0.72
C ILE A 312 -5.59 -17.74 0.15
N PRO A 313 -4.86 -17.89 1.26
CA PRO A 313 -4.93 -19.09 2.08
C PRO A 313 -6.24 -19.16 2.88
N ILE A 314 -6.80 -20.37 2.97
CA ILE A 314 -7.90 -20.72 3.88
C ILE A 314 -7.29 -21.05 5.23
N ARG A 315 -7.63 -20.29 6.26
CA ARG A 315 -7.14 -20.47 7.61
C ARG A 315 -7.99 -19.72 8.63
N SER A 316 -7.66 -19.84 9.90
CA SER A 316 -8.29 -19.06 10.97
C SER A 316 -8.16 -17.55 10.72
N LYS A 317 -9.24 -16.79 10.92
CA LYS A 317 -9.23 -15.31 10.88
C LYS A 317 -8.25 -14.69 11.86
N VAL A 318 -7.90 -15.42 12.91
CA VAL A 318 -6.93 -15.01 13.95
C VAL A 318 -5.56 -14.73 13.35
N ASN A 319 -5.12 -15.53 12.37
CA ASN A 319 -3.87 -15.31 11.64
C ASN A 319 -3.82 -13.93 10.97
N GLY A 320 -4.97 -13.39 10.59
CA GLY A 320 -5.09 -12.07 10.00
C GLY A 320 -4.83 -10.91 10.97
N TRP A 321 -4.92 -11.17 12.29
CA TRP A 321 -4.82 -10.13 13.31
C TRP A 321 -3.44 -10.01 13.92
N LEU A 322 -2.85 -11.14 14.31
CA LEU A 322 -1.66 -11.21 15.16
C LEU A 322 -0.73 -12.32 14.68
N PRO A 323 0.54 -12.31 15.06
CA PRO A 323 1.37 -13.50 15.06
C PRO A 323 0.72 -14.61 15.90
N VAL A 324 0.73 -15.84 15.40
CA VAL A 324 0.03 -16.98 16.01
C VAL A 324 1.01 -18.04 16.48
N PRO A 325 0.65 -18.87 17.51
CA PRO A 325 1.51 -19.94 17.99
C PRO A 325 1.65 -21.05 16.95
N GLY A 326 2.87 -21.28 16.46
CA GLY A 326 3.20 -22.31 15.47
C GLY A 326 3.09 -23.72 16.01
N TRP A 327 3.29 -23.90 17.32
CA TRP A 327 3.37 -25.24 17.94
C TRP A 327 2.01 -25.93 18.16
N THR A 328 0.87 -25.21 18.15
CA THR A 328 -0.43 -25.80 18.41
C THR A 328 -1.00 -26.61 17.24
N GLY A 329 -0.69 -26.19 16.02
CA GLY A 329 -1.28 -26.71 14.79
C GLY A 329 -2.74 -26.31 14.55
N GLU A 330 -3.25 -25.30 15.28
CA GLU A 330 -4.61 -24.77 15.14
C GLU A 330 -4.70 -23.64 14.09
N HIS A 331 -3.56 -23.12 13.68
CA HIS A 331 -3.43 -21.95 12.81
C HIS A 331 -2.83 -22.29 11.44
N GLU A 332 -2.87 -23.57 11.07
CA GLU A 332 -2.32 -24.02 9.79
C GLU A 332 -3.13 -23.47 8.59
N TRP A 333 -2.45 -23.31 7.45
CA TRP A 333 -3.15 -23.13 6.19
C TRP A 333 -3.75 -24.46 5.75
N GLU A 334 -5.06 -24.46 5.50
CA GLU A 334 -5.84 -25.65 5.09
C GLU A 334 -5.93 -25.79 3.57
N GLY A 335 -5.30 -24.88 2.84
CA GLY A 335 -5.31 -24.79 1.38
C GLY A 335 -5.51 -23.34 0.95
N TYR A 336 -5.99 -23.17 -0.25
CA TYR A 336 -6.25 -21.86 -0.86
C TYR A 336 -7.70 -21.79 -1.33
N ILE A 337 -8.25 -20.56 -1.39
CA ILE A 337 -9.56 -20.33 -1.99
C ILE A 337 -9.51 -20.87 -3.42
N PRO A 338 -10.43 -21.79 -3.81
CA PRO A 338 -10.52 -22.28 -5.19
C PRO A 338 -10.66 -21.12 -6.18
N PHE A 339 -10.06 -21.25 -7.36
CA PHE A 339 -10.08 -20.18 -8.35
C PHE A 339 -11.52 -19.77 -8.71
N GLU A 340 -12.41 -20.74 -8.83
CA GLU A 340 -13.83 -20.57 -9.18
C GLU A 340 -14.62 -19.84 -8.08
N GLU A 341 -14.09 -19.80 -6.85
CA GLU A 341 -14.68 -19.13 -5.71
C GLU A 341 -14.07 -17.77 -5.44
N LEU A 342 -12.99 -17.39 -6.14
CA LEU A 342 -12.42 -16.05 -6.04
C LEU A 342 -13.43 -14.99 -6.52
N PRO A 343 -13.45 -13.80 -5.91
CA PRO A 343 -14.32 -12.73 -6.37
C PRO A 343 -14.07 -12.39 -7.84
N ILE A 344 -15.06 -12.60 -8.67
CA ILE A 344 -15.04 -12.32 -10.11
C ILE A 344 -16.35 -11.67 -10.55
N SER A 345 -16.27 -10.75 -11.51
CA SER A 345 -17.44 -10.14 -12.15
C SER A 345 -17.12 -9.85 -13.61
N ILE A 346 -17.98 -10.27 -14.52
CA ILE A 346 -17.87 -9.99 -15.96
C ILE A 346 -19.17 -9.34 -16.42
N ASN A 347 -19.08 -8.18 -17.06
CA ASN A 347 -20.21 -7.42 -17.59
C ASN A 347 -21.34 -7.20 -16.57
N PRO A 348 -21.06 -6.62 -15.39
CA PRO A 348 -22.09 -6.38 -14.40
C PRO A 348 -23.19 -5.43 -14.92
N PRO A 349 -24.43 -5.59 -14.45
CA PRO A 349 -25.57 -4.77 -14.91
C PRO A 349 -25.43 -3.29 -14.55
N GLU A 350 -24.58 -2.95 -13.59
CA GLU A 350 -24.25 -1.58 -13.19
C GLU A 350 -23.52 -0.80 -14.30
N GLY A 351 -22.96 -1.50 -15.29
CA GLY A 351 -22.23 -0.91 -16.40
C GLY A 351 -20.82 -0.41 -16.06
N TYR A 352 -20.35 -0.57 -14.83
CA TYR A 352 -18.98 -0.21 -14.43
C TYR A 352 -18.48 -1.04 -13.25
N ILE A 353 -17.15 -1.07 -13.09
CA ILE A 353 -16.48 -1.55 -11.88
C ILE A 353 -15.43 -0.51 -11.50
N ALA A 354 -15.28 -0.24 -10.20
CA ALA A 354 -14.28 0.69 -9.68
C ALA A 354 -13.64 0.13 -8.40
N THR A 355 -12.34 0.30 -8.29
CA THR A 355 -11.56 -0.04 -7.10
C THR A 355 -10.57 1.07 -6.76
N ALA A 356 -10.44 1.35 -5.47
CA ALA A 356 -9.41 2.21 -4.89
C ALA A 356 -8.82 1.52 -3.66
N ASN A 357 -8.54 0.23 -3.77
CA ASN A 357 -8.07 -0.68 -2.72
C ASN A 357 -9.11 -0.93 -1.60
N ASN A 358 -10.37 -0.65 -1.87
CA ASN A 358 -11.48 -0.93 -0.97
C ASN A 358 -11.85 -2.41 -0.98
N ARG A 359 -12.70 -2.81 -0.04
CA ARG A 359 -13.18 -4.18 0.11
C ARG A 359 -13.84 -4.70 -1.18
N PRO A 360 -13.47 -5.89 -1.67
CA PRO A 360 -13.98 -6.42 -2.94
C PRO A 360 -15.35 -7.11 -2.84
N VAL A 361 -15.75 -7.60 -1.65
CA VAL A 361 -16.97 -8.41 -1.45
C VAL A 361 -17.72 -8.00 -0.20
N GLY A 362 -18.99 -8.36 -0.09
CA GLY A 362 -19.85 -8.16 1.07
C GLY A 362 -19.56 -9.14 2.22
N ASP A 363 -20.37 -9.03 3.30
CA ASP A 363 -20.23 -9.88 4.49
C ASP A 363 -20.74 -11.31 4.27
N ASP A 364 -21.50 -11.54 3.20
CA ASP A 364 -22.03 -12.82 2.76
C ASP A 364 -21.01 -13.69 2.02
N TYR A 365 -19.85 -13.15 1.66
CA TYR A 365 -18.79 -13.93 1.03
C TYR A 365 -18.18 -14.94 2.00
N PRO A 366 -18.10 -16.25 1.63
CA PRO A 366 -17.82 -17.32 2.58
C PRO A 366 -16.37 -17.38 3.07
N HIS A 367 -15.43 -16.78 2.35
CA HIS A 367 -14.01 -16.85 2.68
C HIS A 367 -13.48 -15.55 3.28
N TYR A 368 -12.47 -15.68 4.12
CA TYR A 368 -11.71 -14.56 4.64
C TYR A 368 -10.69 -14.07 3.60
N ILE A 369 -10.75 -12.81 3.22
CA ILE A 369 -9.77 -12.17 2.33
C ILE A 369 -8.79 -11.32 3.12
N ALA A 370 -9.29 -10.34 3.87
CA ALA A 370 -8.50 -9.40 4.66
C ALA A 370 -9.39 -8.58 5.61
N ILE A 371 -8.71 -7.80 6.46
CA ILE A 371 -9.32 -6.78 7.33
C ILE A 371 -8.74 -5.39 7.05
N ASP A 372 -7.63 -5.30 6.34
CA ASP A 372 -6.86 -4.08 6.14
C ASP A 372 -7.18 -3.37 4.80
N PHE A 373 -8.46 -3.32 4.44
CA PHE A 373 -8.88 -2.58 3.25
C PHE A 373 -8.75 -1.07 3.43
N THR A 374 -8.48 -0.37 2.34
CA THR A 374 -8.49 1.09 2.32
C THR A 374 -9.91 1.62 2.51
N PRO A 375 -10.10 2.73 3.24
CA PRO A 375 -11.39 3.39 3.35
C PRO A 375 -12.00 3.77 1.99
N GLU A 376 -13.32 3.79 1.90
CA GLU A 376 -14.05 3.98 0.64
C GLU A 376 -14.05 5.43 0.09
N PHE A 377 -13.25 6.34 0.67
CA PHE A 377 -13.27 7.75 0.29
C PHE A 377 -12.93 7.96 -1.19
N ARG A 378 -11.84 7.37 -1.66
CA ARG A 378 -11.39 7.49 -3.05
C ARG A 378 -12.36 6.80 -4.02
N VAL A 379 -12.80 5.58 -3.74
CA VAL A 379 -13.72 4.86 -4.65
C VAL A 379 -15.08 5.54 -4.76
N LYS A 380 -15.59 6.16 -3.68
CA LYS A 380 -16.81 6.99 -3.73
C LYS A 380 -16.66 8.19 -4.65
N ARG A 381 -15.48 8.84 -4.64
CA ARG A 381 -15.19 9.96 -5.55
C ARG A 381 -14.99 9.51 -7.00
N VAL A 382 -14.29 8.39 -7.22
CA VAL A 382 -14.18 7.76 -8.56
C VAL A 382 -15.57 7.46 -9.10
N THR A 383 -16.41 6.75 -8.35
CA THR A 383 -17.78 6.41 -8.76
C THR A 383 -18.64 7.66 -9.04
N HIS A 384 -18.50 8.70 -8.19
CA HIS A 384 -19.18 9.97 -8.43
C HIS A 384 -18.72 10.62 -9.74
N GLY A 385 -17.41 10.62 -9.98
CA GLY A 385 -16.83 11.14 -11.22
C GLY A 385 -17.35 10.40 -12.45
N LEU A 386 -17.34 9.07 -12.43
CA LEU A 386 -17.85 8.23 -13.52
C LEU A 386 -19.33 8.52 -13.82
N LYS A 387 -20.17 8.57 -12.80
CA LYS A 387 -21.61 8.83 -12.93
C LYS A 387 -21.95 10.27 -13.39
N SER A 388 -20.99 11.19 -13.31
CA SER A 388 -21.18 12.57 -13.79
C SER A 388 -20.85 12.76 -15.27
N LEU A 389 -20.28 11.75 -15.91
CA LEU A 389 -19.94 11.77 -17.33
C LEU A 389 -21.11 11.17 -18.16
N ASP A 390 -21.37 11.78 -19.29
CA ASP A 390 -22.35 11.29 -20.26
C ASP A 390 -21.60 10.70 -21.46
N ARG A 391 -21.65 9.38 -21.61
CA ARG A 391 -21.00 8.61 -22.67
C ARG A 391 -19.55 9.05 -22.94
N PRO A 392 -18.65 8.92 -21.95
CA PRO A 392 -17.29 9.44 -22.03
C PRO A 392 -16.42 8.72 -23.06
N THR A 393 -15.34 9.39 -23.43
CA THR A 393 -14.19 8.88 -24.15
C THR A 393 -13.06 8.49 -23.18
N ALA A 394 -12.00 7.89 -23.69
CA ALA A 394 -10.77 7.64 -22.89
C ALA A 394 -10.14 8.94 -22.38
N GLU A 395 -10.23 10.05 -23.13
CA GLU A 395 -9.72 11.36 -22.69
C GLU A 395 -10.51 11.91 -21.49
N ASP A 396 -11.82 11.69 -21.45
CA ASP A 396 -12.66 12.14 -20.33
C ASP A 396 -12.29 11.50 -18.99
N MET A 397 -11.59 10.35 -19.01
CA MET A 397 -11.06 9.71 -17.78
C MET A 397 -10.11 10.62 -17.03
N ALA A 398 -9.45 11.57 -17.69
CA ALA A 398 -8.63 12.59 -17.05
C ALA A 398 -9.41 13.39 -15.99
N ARG A 399 -10.72 13.62 -16.19
CA ARG A 399 -11.57 14.30 -15.21
C ARG A 399 -11.80 13.47 -13.94
N VAL A 400 -11.83 12.14 -14.08
CA VAL A 400 -11.95 11.23 -12.93
C VAL A 400 -10.64 11.16 -12.16
N HIS A 401 -9.51 11.07 -12.88
CA HIS A 401 -8.18 11.14 -12.27
C HIS A 401 -7.94 12.46 -11.52
N ALA A 402 -8.47 13.58 -12.02
CA ALA A 402 -8.30 14.91 -11.42
C ALA A 402 -9.22 15.20 -10.22
N GLN A 403 -10.08 14.25 -9.82
CA GLN A 403 -10.97 14.40 -8.66
C GLN A 403 -10.16 14.57 -7.38
N ARG A 404 -10.32 15.70 -6.70
CA ARG A 404 -9.53 16.07 -5.51
C ARG A 404 -10.36 16.59 -4.33
N VAL A 405 -11.66 16.28 -4.30
CA VAL A 405 -12.52 16.59 -3.15
C VAL A 405 -12.32 15.52 -2.08
N SER A 406 -11.88 15.93 -0.89
CA SER A 406 -11.66 15.06 0.27
C SER A 406 -12.96 14.85 1.04
N ILE A 407 -13.47 13.60 1.06
CA ILE A 407 -14.65 13.22 1.85
C ILE A 407 -14.39 13.42 3.35
N PRO A 408 -13.22 13.05 3.90
CA PRO A 408 -12.90 13.37 5.29
C PRO A 408 -13.00 14.87 5.60
N ALA A 409 -12.52 15.75 4.73
CA ALA A 409 -12.62 17.20 4.94
C ALA A 409 -14.07 17.65 5.13
N LEU A 410 -15.00 17.13 4.33
CA LEU A 410 -16.43 17.43 4.46
C LEU A 410 -17.02 16.89 5.78
N ALA A 411 -16.55 15.75 6.28
CA ALA A 411 -16.96 15.22 7.58
C ALA A 411 -16.50 16.14 8.73
N TYR A 412 -15.27 16.65 8.67
CA TYR A 412 -14.76 17.61 9.67
C TYR A 412 -15.51 18.94 9.65
N GLN A 413 -15.98 19.41 8.48
CA GLN A 413 -16.84 20.60 8.42
C GLN A 413 -18.13 20.40 9.22
N GLY A 414 -18.67 19.17 9.27
CA GLY A 414 -19.84 18.85 10.09
C GLY A 414 -19.63 19.16 11.57
N VAL A 415 -18.45 18.81 12.11
CA VAL A 415 -18.07 19.15 13.50
C VAL A 415 -17.83 20.64 13.67
N LEU A 416 -17.11 21.26 12.73
CA LEU A 416 -16.74 22.69 12.80
C LEU A 416 -17.94 23.63 12.92
N LYS A 417 -19.11 23.26 12.41
CA LYS A 417 -20.34 24.07 12.56
C LYS A 417 -20.66 24.37 14.02
N ASN A 418 -20.37 23.43 14.92
CA ASN A 418 -20.70 23.51 16.34
C ASN A 418 -19.50 23.91 17.21
N VAL A 419 -18.36 24.25 16.62
CA VAL A 419 -17.15 24.66 17.33
C VAL A 419 -17.24 26.14 17.68
N GLU A 420 -16.96 26.50 18.93
CA GLU A 420 -16.72 27.87 19.34
C GLU A 420 -15.20 28.13 19.30
N PRO A 421 -14.72 29.03 18.42
CA PRO A 421 -13.30 29.36 18.33
C PRO A 421 -12.76 29.96 19.61
N LEU A 422 -11.50 29.65 19.92
CA LEU A 422 -10.85 30.14 21.15
C LEU A 422 -10.24 31.55 21.00
N ASP A 423 -10.05 31.98 19.76
CA ASP A 423 -9.42 33.26 19.41
C ASP A 423 -9.87 33.73 18.03
N GLU A 424 -9.65 35.02 17.70
CA GLU A 424 -10.05 35.67 16.43
C GLU A 424 -9.43 35.00 15.20
N ARG A 425 -8.21 34.47 15.30
CA ARG A 425 -7.54 33.80 14.19
C ARG A 425 -8.17 32.43 13.89
N SER A 426 -8.50 31.71 14.96
CA SER A 426 -9.25 30.43 14.84
C SER A 426 -10.63 30.65 14.27
N GLU A 427 -11.30 31.78 14.60
CA GLU A 427 -12.58 32.15 14.00
C GLU A 427 -12.45 32.39 12.51
N THR A 428 -11.42 33.13 12.08
CA THR A 428 -11.12 33.34 10.65
C THR A 428 -10.84 32.02 9.92
N ALA A 429 -10.05 31.14 10.52
CA ALA A 429 -9.72 29.83 9.96
C ALA A 429 -10.96 28.94 9.86
N LYS A 430 -11.83 28.92 10.89
CA LYS A 430 -13.11 28.21 10.87
C LYS A 430 -13.99 28.70 9.73
N ALA A 431 -14.16 30.02 9.59
CA ALA A 431 -14.99 30.61 8.52
C ALA A 431 -14.50 30.15 7.13
N ARG A 432 -13.19 30.20 6.89
CA ARG A 432 -12.58 29.70 5.62
C ARG A 432 -12.87 28.22 5.38
N LEU A 433 -12.75 27.38 6.41
CA LEU A 433 -13.02 25.95 6.28
C LEU A 433 -14.48 25.64 6.04
N LEU A 434 -15.42 26.42 6.59
CA LEU A 434 -16.86 26.24 6.37
C LEU A 434 -17.33 26.71 5.00
N ASP A 435 -16.65 27.69 4.40
CA ASP A 435 -16.93 28.17 3.03
C ASP A 435 -16.23 27.34 1.94
N TRP A 436 -15.47 26.33 2.32
CA TRP A 436 -14.68 25.49 1.42
C TRP A 436 -15.47 24.26 0.96
N ASN A 437 -15.36 23.90 -0.33
CA ASN A 437 -16.00 22.73 -0.93
C ASN A 437 -15.27 21.40 -0.70
N GLY A 438 -14.18 21.37 0.08
CA GLY A 438 -13.37 20.18 0.32
C GLY A 438 -12.34 19.87 -0.78
N GLU A 439 -12.16 20.77 -1.74
CA GLU A 439 -11.23 20.56 -2.88
C GLU A 439 -9.78 20.81 -2.45
N MET A 440 -8.95 19.76 -2.50
CA MET A 440 -7.54 19.78 -2.11
C MET A 440 -6.67 20.36 -3.24
N ASP A 441 -6.92 21.63 -3.61
CA ASP A 441 -6.19 22.31 -4.67
C ASP A 441 -4.94 23.03 -4.16
N ALA A 442 -3.83 22.94 -4.92
CA ALA A 442 -2.54 23.53 -4.57
C ALA A 442 -2.61 25.06 -4.38
N GLY A 443 -3.52 25.74 -5.06
CA GLY A 443 -3.71 27.20 -4.97
C GLY A 443 -4.51 27.65 -3.75
N LEU A 444 -5.23 26.76 -3.09
CA LEU A 444 -6.11 27.07 -1.95
C LEU A 444 -5.35 27.05 -0.61
N VAL A 445 -5.82 27.82 0.35
CA VAL A 445 -5.28 27.86 1.71
C VAL A 445 -5.98 26.88 2.66
N GLN A 446 -7.24 26.59 2.40
CA GLN A 446 -8.07 25.73 3.24
C GLN A 446 -7.49 24.31 3.43
N PRO A 447 -6.91 23.65 2.40
CA PRO A 447 -6.28 22.35 2.58
C PRO A 447 -5.15 22.35 3.62
N THR A 448 -4.34 23.41 3.68
CA THR A 448 -3.26 23.56 4.68
C THR A 448 -3.83 23.66 6.09
N ILE A 449 -4.85 24.50 6.30
CA ILE A 449 -5.52 24.66 7.59
C ILE A 449 -6.18 23.34 8.01
N TYR A 450 -6.91 22.71 7.10
CA TYR A 450 -7.58 21.41 7.33
C TYR A 450 -6.58 20.33 7.73
N SER A 451 -5.49 20.16 6.98
CA SER A 451 -4.48 19.15 7.26
C SER A 451 -3.83 19.33 8.63
N ALA A 452 -3.44 20.55 8.98
CA ALA A 452 -2.87 20.87 10.28
C ALA A 452 -3.87 20.61 11.42
N MET A 453 -5.14 21.03 11.25
CA MET A 453 -6.21 20.77 12.21
C MET A 453 -6.47 19.28 12.39
N ARG A 454 -6.54 18.50 11.29
CA ARG A 454 -6.71 17.04 11.35
C ARG A 454 -5.59 16.38 12.13
N ASP A 455 -4.33 16.76 11.87
CA ASP A 455 -3.17 16.19 12.54
C ASP A 455 -3.13 16.55 14.03
N ALA A 456 -3.50 17.79 14.39
CA ALA A 456 -3.64 18.21 15.77
C ALA A 456 -4.76 17.43 16.49
N LEU A 457 -5.91 17.24 15.82
CA LEU A 457 -7.05 16.51 16.39
C LEU A 457 -6.74 15.02 16.56
N LEU A 458 -6.01 14.40 15.62
CA LEU A 458 -5.52 13.03 15.77
C LEU A 458 -4.70 12.85 17.04
N LYS A 459 -3.78 13.78 17.31
CA LYS A 459 -2.97 13.76 18.53
C LYS A 459 -3.81 13.99 19.78
N GLU A 460 -4.69 14.96 19.79
CA GLU A 460 -5.61 15.21 20.92
C GLU A 460 -6.41 13.96 21.31
N VAL A 461 -6.91 13.22 20.33
CA VAL A 461 -7.75 12.04 20.57
C VAL A 461 -6.93 10.81 20.91
N PHE A 462 -5.85 10.54 20.17
CA PHE A 462 -5.16 9.25 20.27
C PHE A 462 -3.98 9.24 21.22
N ASP A 463 -3.25 10.35 21.45
CA ASP A 463 -2.14 10.40 22.42
C ASP A 463 -2.62 10.07 23.84
N ALA A 464 -3.84 10.46 24.19
CA ALA A 464 -4.45 10.09 25.48
C ALA A 464 -4.81 8.60 25.60
N ASN A 465 -4.87 7.88 24.48
CA ASN A 465 -5.28 6.47 24.39
C ASN A 465 -4.16 5.53 23.97
N LEU A 466 -2.97 6.04 23.64
CA LEU A 466 -1.79 5.27 23.24
C LEU A 466 -0.70 5.38 24.31
N THR A 467 0.15 4.36 24.39
CA THR A 467 1.41 4.50 25.12
C THR A 467 2.34 5.46 24.37
N ARG A 468 3.35 6.01 25.07
CA ARG A 468 4.31 6.92 24.43
C ARG A 468 5.01 6.31 23.22
N GLU A 469 5.33 5.02 23.28
CA GLU A 469 6.00 4.31 22.18
C GLU A 469 5.05 4.13 20.98
N LEU A 470 3.81 3.72 21.23
CA LEU A 470 2.81 3.57 20.16
C LEU A 470 2.43 4.90 19.53
N ALA A 471 2.34 5.99 20.32
CA ALA A 471 2.14 7.33 19.79
C ALA A 471 3.31 7.77 18.90
N HIS A 472 4.56 7.48 19.32
CA HIS A 472 5.73 7.73 18.47
C HIS A 472 5.63 6.95 17.15
N ASP A 473 5.33 5.66 17.19
CA ASP A 473 5.18 4.83 16.00
C ASP A 473 4.07 5.35 15.06
N ALA A 474 2.96 5.82 15.62
CA ALA A 474 1.85 6.37 14.84
C ALA A 474 2.21 7.67 14.10
N TRP A 475 2.99 8.55 14.73
CA TRP A 475 3.29 9.88 14.20
C TRP A 475 4.63 9.99 13.48
N HIS A 476 5.51 8.98 13.64
CA HIS A 476 6.81 8.87 12.98
C HIS A 476 6.94 7.51 12.27
N PRO A 477 6.04 7.18 11.33
CA PRO A 477 6.01 5.86 10.71
C PRO A 477 7.29 5.52 9.93
N SER A 478 7.99 6.55 9.40
CA SER A 478 9.28 6.38 8.72
C SER A 478 10.37 5.80 9.59
N ASP A 479 10.29 6.01 10.91
CA ASP A 479 11.33 5.57 11.83
C ASP A 479 11.27 4.05 12.10
N ARG A 480 10.11 3.45 11.87
CA ARG A 480 9.82 2.05 12.20
C ARG A 480 9.17 1.23 11.06
N GLY A 481 8.95 1.82 9.88
CA GLY A 481 8.32 1.14 8.75
C GLY A 481 6.86 0.72 8.98
N LEU A 482 6.13 1.37 9.91
CA LEU A 482 4.77 1.00 10.32
C LEU A 482 3.72 2.01 9.82
N GLY A 483 3.78 2.40 8.56
CA GLY A 483 2.94 3.45 7.96
C GLY A 483 1.43 3.17 8.02
N SER A 484 1.04 1.91 7.97
CA SER A 484 -0.38 1.52 7.99
C SER A 484 -1.10 1.88 9.29
N PHE A 485 -0.39 1.93 10.42
CA PHE A 485 -0.98 2.29 11.72
C PHE A 485 -1.55 3.71 11.73
N SER A 486 -0.78 4.71 11.28
CA SER A 486 -1.24 6.10 11.16
C SER A 486 -2.47 6.22 10.26
N THR A 487 -2.44 5.56 9.11
CA THR A 487 -3.57 5.57 8.16
C THR A 487 -4.85 4.98 8.78
N ARG A 488 -4.74 3.93 9.59
CA ARG A 488 -5.89 3.36 10.31
C ARG A 488 -6.44 4.30 11.38
N LEU A 489 -5.59 5.01 12.12
CA LEU A 489 -6.04 6.01 13.09
C LEU A 489 -6.76 7.19 12.39
N LYS A 490 -6.25 7.66 11.25
CA LYS A 490 -6.92 8.69 10.43
C LYS A 490 -8.32 8.25 10.01
N ALA A 491 -8.46 7.01 9.52
CA ALA A 491 -9.77 6.46 9.13
C ALA A 491 -10.70 6.27 10.34
N ARG A 492 -10.18 5.80 11.48
CA ARG A 492 -10.95 5.66 12.72
C ARG A 492 -11.51 6.99 13.20
N LEU A 493 -10.73 8.06 13.15
CA LEU A 493 -11.17 9.39 13.54
C LEU A 493 -12.38 9.86 12.72
N VAL A 494 -12.35 9.68 11.41
CA VAL A 494 -13.48 10.02 10.53
C VAL A 494 -14.73 9.22 10.88
N THR A 495 -14.57 7.93 11.18
CA THR A 495 -15.68 7.07 11.60
C THR A 495 -16.29 7.53 12.92
N MET A 496 -15.45 7.86 13.92
CA MET A 496 -15.90 8.37 15.22
C MET A 496 -16.66 9.68 15.07
N ILE A 497 -16.15 10.62 14.28
CA ILE A 497 -16.84 11.88 13.97
C ILE A 497 -18.21 11.62 13.33
N GLY A 498 -18.27 10.74 12.33
CA GLY A 498 -19.51 10.42 11.63
C GLY A 498 -20.58 9.74 12.51
N GLN A 499 -20.15 9.05 13.58
CA GLN A 499 -21.01 8.35 14.53
C GLN A 499 -21.26 9.13 15.83
N ASP A 500 -20.70 10.34 15.98
CA ASP A 500 -20.65 11.11 17.22
C ASP A 500 -20.10 10.30 18.41
N ASP A 501 -19.13 9.40 18.12
CA ASP A 501 -18.51 8.52 19.10
C ASP A 501 -17.45 9.27 19.92
N CYS A 502 -17.80 9.67 21.13
CA CYS A 502 -16.91 10.38 22.07
C CYS A 502 -16.07 9.43 22.94
N SER A 503 -16.10 8.12 22.73
CA SER A 503 -15.54 7.12 23.65
C SER A 503 -14.02 7.20 23.87
N LEU A 504 -13.28 7.79 22.91
CA LEU A 504 -11.83 8.01 22.98
C LEU A 504 -11.44 9.45 23.29
N LEU A 505 -12.39 10.36 23.42
CA LEU A 505 -12.09 11.75 23.79
C LEU A 505 -11.56 11.82 25.23
N PRO A 506 -10.71 12.81 25.56
CA PRO A 506 -10.33 13.08 26.94
C PRO A 506 -11.56 13.27 27.83
N LYS A 507 -11.47 12.86 29.09
CA LYS A 507 -12.61 12.91 30.02
C LYS A 507 -13.20 14.29 30.16
N GLY A 508 -14.48 14.44 29.85
CA GLY A 508 -15.22 15.70 29.93
C GLY A 508 -15.21 16.53 28.66
N ASP A 509 -14.50 16.09 27.64
CA ASP A 509 -14.47 16.75 26.34
C ASP A 509 -15.61 16.28 25.41
N THR A 510 -15.91 17.15 24.46
CA THR A 510 -16.81 16.91 23.34
C THR A 510 -16.06 17.11 22.02
N TRP A 511 -16.63 16.69 20.89
CA TRP A 511 -16.05 16.98 19.58
C TRP A 511 -15.82 18.48 19.36
N SER A 512 -16.73 19.33 19.87
CA SER A 512 -16.57 20.79 19.77
C SER A 512 -15.33 21.28 20.52
N THR A 513 -15.12 20.85 21.78
CA THR A 513 -14.00 21.33 22.61
C THR A 513 -12.64 20.86 22.11
N VAL A 514 -12.50 19.58 21.74
CA VAL A 514 -11.23 19.05 21.20
C VAL A 514 -10.90 19.67 19.84
N THR A 515 -11.91 19.89 18.99
CA THR A 515 -11.70 20.51 17.68
C THR A 515 -11.36 21.98 17.80
N ALA A 516 -11.93 22.71 18.76
CA ALA A 516 -11.57 24.11 19.05
C ALA A 516 -10.08 24.25 19.43
N ARG A 517 -9.60 23.39 20.33
CA ARG A 517 -8.17 23.35 20.71
C ARG A 517 -7.28 22.96 19.54
N ALA A 518 -7.66 21.91 18.80
CA ALA A 518 -6.90 21.47 17.65
C ALA A 518 -6.79 22.56 16.57
N LEU A 519 -7.86 23.29 16.30
CA LEU A 519 -7.88 24.40 15.36
C LEU A 519 -6.97 25.55 15.84
N SER A 520 -7.09 25.98 17.09
CA SER A 520 -6.27 27.06 17.64
C SER A 520 -4.78 26.71 17.63
N ASN A 521 -4.42 25.50 18.09
CA ASN A 521 -3.05 25.00 18.09
C ASN A 521 -2.47 24.91 16.66
N SER A 522 -3.26 24.46 15.71
CA SER A 522 -2.82 24.35 14.31
C SER A 522 -2.61 25.72 13.67
N VAL A 523 -3.52 26.68 13.91
CA VAL A 523 -3.39 28.05 13.41
C VAL A 523 -2.16 28.75 14.03
N ALA A 524 -1.89 28.54 15.31
CA ALA A 524 -0.69 29.07 15.97
C ALA A 524 0.59 28.47 15.34
N SER A 525 0.64 27.14 15.17
CA SER A 525 1.78 26.45 14.55
C SER A 525 2.00 26.85 13.09
N LEU A 526 0.94 27.00 12.30
CA LEU A 526 1.04 27.48 10.92
C LEU A 526 1.53 28.93 10.86
N SER A 527 1.07 29.76 11.79
CA SER A 527 1.52 31.17 11.89
C SER A 527 3.03 31.27 12.17
N GLU A 528 3.53 30.41 13.05
CA GLU A 528 4.95 30.34 13.37
C GLU A 528 5.79 29.88 12.16
N LYS A 529 5.31 28.87 11.43
CA LYS A 529 6.05 28.24 10.33
C LYS A 529 5.93 28.98 9.01
N LEU A 530 4.78 29.53 8.70
CA LEU A 530 4.45 30.12 7.39
C LEU A 530 4.24 31.63 7.43
N GLY A 531 4.31 32.24 8.63
CA GLY A 531 4.00 33.66 8.81
C GLY A 531 2.54 33.93 9.13
N HIS A 532 2.24 35.18 9.52
CA HIS A 532 0.93 35.56 10.06
C HIS A 532 -0.16 35.74 8.99
N ASP A 533 0.19 35.90 7.73
CA ASP A 533 -0.74 36.11 6.63
C ASP A 533 -1.29 34.76 6.15
N MET A 534 -2.56 34.45 6.49
CA MET A 534 -3.21 33.21 6.09
C MET A 534 -3.37 33.07 4.58
N ASP A 535 -3.39 34.18 3.81
CA ASP A 535 -3.51 34.12 2.35
C ASP A 535 -2.23 33.56 1.70
N GLN A 536 -1.14 33.49 2.45
CA GLN A 536 0.12 32.88 2.00
C GLN A 536 0.22 31.37 2.30
N TRP A 537 -0.77 30.75 2.97
CA TRP A 537 -0.73 29.34 3.36
C TRP A 537 -1.25 28.41 2.26
N GLN A 538 -1.01 28.73 1.00
CA GLN A 538 -1.46 27.86 -0.11
C GLN A 538 -0.91 26.45 0.04
N TRP A 539 -1.77 25.47 -0.26
CA TRP A 539 -1.46 24.05 -0.16
C TRP A 539 -0.18 23.67 -0.92
N GLY A 540 -0.02 24.11 -2.15
CA GLY A 540 1.17 23.86 -2.96
C GLY A 540 2.48 24.46 -2.44
N LYS A 541 2.47 25.30 -1.38
CA LYS A 541 3.69 25.76 -0.71
C LYS A 541 4.22 24.76 0.31
N VAL A 542 3.34 23.92 0.84
CA VAL A 542 3.67 22.92 1.86
C VAL A 542 3.57 21.49 1.33
N HIS A 543 2.64 21.23 0.45
CA HIS A 543 2.39 19.93 -0.19
C HIS A 543 3.23 19.82 -1.46
N LEU A 544 4.51 19.47 -1.26
CA LEU A 544 5.53 19.42 -2.29
C LEU A 544 5.93 17.98 -2.56
N ALA A 545 5.78 17.55 -3.80
CA ALA A 545 6.42 16.34 -4.30
C ALA A 545 7.92 16.58 -4.43
N ARG A 546 8.72 15.72 -3.81
CA ARG A 546 10.18 15.78 -3.81
C ARG A 546 10.73 14.43 -4.23
N PRO A 547 10.75 14.12 -5.55
CA PRO A 547 11.33 12.88 -6.01
C PRO A 547 12.79 12.80 -5.57
N LYS A 548 13.20 11.63 -5.10
CA LYS A 548 14.57 11.40 -4.62
C LYS A 548 15.18 10.21 -5.33
N HIS A 549 16.43 10.38 -5.71
CA HIS A 549 17.25 9.27 -6.15
C HIS A 549 17.71 8.45 -4.93
N ASN A 550 17.68 7.12 -5.04
CA ASN A 550 18.03 6.24 -3.92
C ASN A 550 19.45 6.48 -3.38
N LEU A 551 20.38 6.92 -4.23
CA LEU A 551 21.74 7.24 -3.80
C LEU A 551 21.89 8.61 -3.15
N SER A 552 20.91 9.52 -3.25
CA SER A 552 21.02 10.88 -2.70
C SER A 552 21.21 10.92 -1.19
N SER A 553 20.68 9.94 -0.46
CA SER A 553 20.88 9.83 0.99
C SER A 553 22.31 9.42 1.37
N ALA A 554 22.92 8.55 0.55
CA ALA A 554 24.31 8.09 0.74
C ALA A 554 25.34 9.09 0.21
N PHE A 555 24.96 9.89 -0.79
CA PHE A 555 25.82 10.88 -1.47
C PHE A 555 25.15 12.26 -1.49
N PRO A 556 24.99 12.96 -0.35
CA PRO A 556 24.23 14.21 -0.26
C PRO A 556 24.76 15.34 -1.17
N ASP A 557 26.05 15.36 -1.44
CA ASP A 557 26.69 16.34 -2.32
C ASP A 557 26.20 16.22 -3.78
N LEU A 558 25.76 15.03 -4.18
CA LEU A 558 25.22 14.73 -5.50
C LEU A 558 23.70 14.92 -5.59
N ALA A 559 23.00 15.16 -4.49
CA ALA A 559 21.55 15.28 -4.48
C ALA A 559 21.03 16.35 -5.47
N LYS A 560 21.76 17.46 -5.65
CA LYS A 560 21.40 18.51 -6.63
C LYS A 560 21.45 18.02 -8.09
N LEU A 561 22.24 17.01 -8.37
CA LEU A 561 22.36 16.40 -9.70
C LEU A 561 21.33 15.27 -9.89
N LEU A 562 21.06 14.51 -8.84
CA LEU A 562 20.29 13.30 -8.88
C LEU A 562 18.79 13.51 -8.63
N ASP A 563 18.44 14.49 -7.77
CA ASP A 563 17.07 14.72 -7.38
C ASP A 563 16.41 15.78 -8.28
N PRO A 564 15.23 15.50 -8.85
CA PRO A 564 14.44 16.51 -9.53
C PRO A 564 13.99 17.64 -8.58
N PRO A 565 13.67 18.83 -9.13
CA PRO A 565 13.15 19.93 -8.32
C PRO A 565 11.81 19.56 -7.67
N ALA A 566 11.54 20.16 -6.50
CA ALA A 566 10.26 20.00 -5.83
C ALA A 566 9.11 20.60 -6.65
N ILE A 567 7.97 19.90 -6.68
CA ILE A 567 6.80 20.25 -7.47
C ILE A 567 5.59 20.46 -6.55
N PRO A 568 4.90 21.63 -6.55
CA PRO A 568 3.63 21.81 -5.89
C PRO A 568 2.57 20.82 -6.41
N THR A 569 1.86 20.16 -5.51
CA THR A 569 0.85 19.17 -5.90
C THR A 569 -0.48 19.42 -5.22
N SER A 570 -1.57 19.09 -5.92
CA SER A 570 -2.94 19.01 -5.38
C SER A 570 -3.24 17.60 -4.87
N GLY A 571 -4.41 17.43 -4.24
CA GLY A 571 -4.86 16.16 -3.69
C GLY A 571 -4.38 15.90 -2.27
N ASP A 572 -4.78 14.78 -1.71
CA ASP A 572 -4.29 14.17 -0.48
C ASP A 572 -4.37 12.63 -0.56
N GLY A 573 -4.10 11.91 0.53
CA GLY A 573 -4.18 10.44 0.56
C GLY A 573 -5.59 9.87 0.40
N ASP A 574 -6.62 10.71 0.57
CA ASP A 574 -8.04 10.32 0.55
C ASP A 574 -8.77 10.74 -0.74
N THR A 575 -8.07 11.35 -1.70
CA THR A 575 -8.62 11.79 -2.99
C THR A 575 -8.15 10.93 -4.15
N PRO A 576 -8.94 10.78 -5.25
CA PRO A 576 -8.51 10.08 -6.48
C PRO A 576 -7.24 10.68 -7.08
N LEU A 577 -7.14 12.03 -7.19
CA LEU A 577 -5.88 12.70 -7.44
C LEU A 577 -5.04 12.59 -6.16
N GLN A 578 -4.38 11.45 -6.02
CA GLN A 578 -3.71 11.08 -4.80
C GLN A 578 -2.43 11.90 -4.58
N GLY A 579 -2.24 12.35 -3.35
CA GLY A 579 -1.05 13.02 -2.84
C GLY A 579 -0.94 12.73 -1.35
N GLY A 580 -0.52 11.48 -1.00
CA GLY A 580 -0.27 11.10 0.39
C GLY A 580 0.84 11.94 1.00
N TYR A 581 0.73 12.27 2.29
CA TYR A 581 1.71 13.12 2.97
C TYR A 581 1.95 12.69 4.42
N SER A 582 3.14 13.05 4.92
CA SER A 582 3.51 12.81 6.30
C SER A 582 3.07 13.96 7.21
N SER A 583 2.37 13.62 8.29
CA SER A 583 1.99 14.56 9.36
C SER A 583 3.19 15.09 10.15
N SER A 584 4.33 14.42 10.10
CA SER A 584 5.55 14.84 10.81
C SER A 584 6.30 15.99 10.12
N THR A 585 6.04 16.25 8.84
CA THR A 585 6.83 17.14 7.99
C THR A 585 6.03 18.26 7.32
N LEU A 586 4.99 18.77 7.96
CA LEU A 586 4.12 19.82 7.40
C LEU A 586 3.72 19.51 5.94
N ALA A 587 3.05 18.38 5.75
CA ALA A 587 2.46 17.95 4.48
C ALA A 587 3.45 17.65 3.33
N THR A 588 4.70 17.32 3.60
CA THR A 588 5.60 16.79 2.56
C THR A 588 5.02 15.51 1.96
N VAL A 589 4.93 15.48 0.64
CA VAL A 589 4.34 14.36 -0.10
C VAL A 589 5.19 13.11 0.04
N THR A 590 4.54 11.99 0.40
CA THR A 590 5.17 10.67 0.55
C THR A 590 4.88 9.74 -0.62
N SER A 591 3.73 9.93 -1.28
CA SER A 591 3.32 9.12 -2.43
C SER A 591 2.49 9.93 -3.40
N LEU A 592 2.61 9.61 -4.69
CA LEU A 592 1.81 10.18 -5.78
C LEU A 592 1.44 9.10 -6.79
N SER A 593 0.59 9.48 -7.74
CA SER A 593 0.39 8.72 -8.95
C SER A 593 1.69 8.73 -9.79
N VAL A 594 2.29 7.57 -9.95
CA VAL A 594 3.54 7.37 -10.72
C VAL A 594 3.29 6.72 -12.07
N ALA A 595 2.04 6.38 -12.37
CA ALA A 595 1.57 5.85 -13.64
C ALA A 595 0.08 6.13 -13.78
N ARG A 596 -0.35 6.79 -14.84
CA ARG A 596 -1.75 6.99 -15.22
C ARG A 596 -1.99 6.49 -16.62
N TYR A 597 -3.14 5.90 -16.82
CA TYR A 597 -3.50 5.34 -18.12
C TYR A 597 -5.01 5.33 -18.31
N SER A 598 -5.42 5.40 -19.57
CA SER A 598 -6.73 5.01 -20.04
C SER A 598 -6.61 4.25 -21.36
N TYR A 599 -7.24 3.09 -21.45
CA TYR A 599 -7.22 2.20 -22.62
C TYR A 599 -8.56 2.23 -23.31
N ASP A 600 -8.52 2.39 -24.63
CA ASP A 600 -9.69 2.36 -25.50
C ASP A 600 -9.62 1.16 -26.46
N PRO A 601 -10.27 0.03 -26.15
CA PRO A 601 -10.33 -1.11 -27.05
C PRO A 601 -11.08 -0.88 -28.38
N SER A 602 -11.76 0.26 -28.55
CA SER A 602 -12.36 0.61 -29.83
C SER A 602 -11.31 1.06 -30.86
N ASP A 603 -10.30 1.76 -30.38
CA ASP A 603 -9.14 2.22 -31.13
C ASP A 603 -8.00 2.52 -30.16
N TRP A 604 -6.96 1.71 -30.18
CA TRP A 604 -5.83 1.78 -29.27
C TRP A 604 -5.03 3.10 -29.39
N GLU A 605 -5.12 3.80 -30.53
CA GLU A 605 -4.50 5.12 -30.70
C GLU A 605 -5.13 6.20 -29.82
N ASN A 606 -6.37 5.99 -29.34
CA ASN A 606 -7.02 6.88 -28.37
C ASN A 606 -6.57 6.63 -26.92
N SER A 607 -5.77 5.59 -26.68
CA SER A 607 -5.28 5.29 -25.34
C SER A 607 -4.27 6.33 -24.87
N MET A 608 -4.34 6.66 -23.58
CA MET A 608 -3.52 7.73 -22.97
C MET A 608 -2.66 7.17 -21.85
N TRP A 609 -1.45 7.69 -21.75
CA TRP A 609 -0.46 7.27 -20.75
C TRP A 609 0.25 8.50 -20.17
N ALA A 610 0.56 8.45 -18.88
CA ALA A 610 1.43 9.37 -18.18
C ALA A 610 2.22 8.62 -17.09
N VAL A 611 3.51 8.83 -17.06
CA VAL A 611 4.44 8.20 -16.11
C VAL A 611 5.17 9.26 -15.32
#